data_cd42b230d24a7b8d1551ac851a236d1c
#
_entry.id   cd42b230d24a7b8d1551ac851a236d1c
#
_cell.length_a   1.000
_cell.length_b   1.000
_cell.length_c   1.000
_cell.angle_alpha   90.00
_cell.angle_beta   90.00
_cell.angle_gamma   90.00
#
_symmetry.space_group_name_H-M   'P 1'
#
loop_
_entity.id
_entity.type
_entity.pdbx_description
1 polymer ?
#
loop_
_entity_poly.entity_id
_entity_poly.type
_entity_poly.pdbx_seq_one_letter_code
_entity_poly.pdbx_strand_id
1 'polypeptide(L)'
;LGTWKGNNDKDRDLAFLRLIAKEYFRVVGSTQREFAPGRLVFGERFGLSIQSKFNTIVPEVLEEMLPYVDAIAIQPPFRGGFPKKQLDAIYNKTKKPIILCDFAVRFKDGDKDIRSWKPEEDSIAAGKAYAEYVKSALNSSYVLGVFWCNPVDTSKGFGKEGVKQGFFGPELTERAGLHKAVKKLNAYRDTITPIT
;
A
#
# COMPACT_ATOMS: atom_id res chain seq x y z
N LEU A 1 -22.64 -5.62 28.00
CA LEU A 1 -21.32 -5.31 27.47
C LEU A 1 -20.78 -4.13 28.27
N GLY A 2 -19.76 -4.36 29.11
CA GLY A 2 -19.15 -3.29 29.90
C GLY A 2 -18.34 -2.34 29.02
N THR A 3 -18.27 -1.08 29.43
CA THR A 3 -17.43 -0.10 28.77
C THR A 3 -15.97 -0.35 29.17
N TRP A 4 -15.08 -0.54 28.19
CA TRP A 4 -13.66 -0.61 28.46
C TRP A 4 -13.16 0.72 29.03
N LYS A 5 -12.63 0.68 30.25
CA LYS A 5 -11.94 1.83 30.86
C LYS A 5 -10.45 1.53 30.79
N GLY A 6 -9.76 2.14 29.82
CA GLY A 6 -8.30 2.03 29.71
C GLY A 6 -7.62 2.42 31.03
N ASN A 7 -6.69 1.62 31.49
CA ASN A 7 -5.99 1.81 32.77
C ASN A 7 -4.53 2.23 32.59
N ASN A 8 -4.11 2.70 31.41
CA ASN A 8 -2.70 2.92 31.06
C ASN A 8 -1.80 1.68 31.22
N ASP A 9 -2.39 0.50 31.26
CA ASP A 9 -1.69 -0.78 31.29
C ASP A 9 -1.55 -1.30 29.85
N LYS A 10 -0.38 -1.08 29.27
CA LYS A 10 -0.10 -1.42 27.90
C LYS A 10 -0.29 -2.91 27.58
N ASP A 11 0.11 -3.78 28.47
CA ASP A 11 0.05 -5.24 28.22
C ASP A 11 -1.40 -5.71 28.24
N ARG A 12 -2.20 -5.14 29.10
CA ARG A 12 -3.64 -5.41 29.18
C ARG A 12 -4.39 -4.87 27.97
N ASP A 13 -4.02 -3.67 27.50
CA ASP A 13 -4.59 -3.07 26.29
C ASP A 13 -4.23 -3.89 25.04
N LEU A 14 -3.00 -4.38 24.92
CA LEU A 14 -2.58 -5.26 23.84
C LEU A 14 -3.26 -6.63 23.90
N ALA A 15 -3.45 -7.20 25.09
CA ALA A 15 -4.19 -8.45 25.26
C ALA A 15 -5.65 -8.30 24.83
N PHE A 16 -6.28 -7.19 25.19
CA PHE A 16 -7.65 -6.88 24.76
C PHE A 16 -7.73 -6.64 23.24
N LEU A 17 -6.79 -5.90 22.67
CA LEU A 17 -6.70 -5.71 21.21
C LEU A 17 -6.56 -7.05 20.47
N ARG A 18 -5.72 -7.95 20.97
CA ARG A 18 -5.56 -9.31 20.43
C ARG A 18 -6.89 -10.08 20.45
N LEU A 19 -7.65 -10.00 21.54
CA LEU A 19 -8.96 -10.65 21.65
C LEU A 19 -9.96 -10.10 20.62
N ILE A 20 -10.00 -8.78 20.45
CA ILE A 20 -10.83 -8.13 19.42
C ILE A 20 -10.41 -8.60 18.02
N ALA A 21 -9.12 -8.56 17.72
CA ALA A 21 -8.59 -8.97 16.42
C ALA A 21 -8.91 -10.45 16.13
N LYS A 22 -8.71 -11.33 17.10
CA LYS A 22 -9.02 -12.75 16.97
C LYS A 22 -10.48 -12.99 16.57
N GLU A 23 -11.41 -12.36 17.30
CA GLU A 23 -12.83 -12.54 17.01
C GLU A 23 -13.26 -11.90 15.68
N TYR A 24 -12.74 -10.69 15.40
CA TYR A 24 -12.97 -10.01 14.14
C TYR A 24 -12.53 -10.86 12.93
N PHE A 25 -11.29 -11.32 12.91
CA PHE A 25 -10.77 -12.10 11.77
C PHE A 25 -11.39 -13.49 11.70
N ARG A 26 -11.78 -14.09 12.83
CA ARG A 26 -12.53 -15.34 12.84
C ARG A 26 -13.86 -15.17 12.10
N VAL A 27 -14.62 -14.13 12.41
CA VAL A 27 -15.93 -13.87 11.78
C VAL A 27 -15.75 -13.50 10.31
N VAL A 28 -14.94 -12.48 10.02
CA VAL A 28 -14.75 -11.96 8.65
C VAL A 28 -14.14 -13.03 7.76
N GLY A 29 -13.07 -13.68 8.22
CA GLY A 29 -12.35 -14.67 7.43
C GLY A 29 -13.18 -15.93 7.14
N SER A 30 -13.91 -16.46 8.15
CA SER A 30 -14.79 -17.61 7.92
C SER A 30 -15.93 -17.27 6.97
N THR A 31 -16.55 -16.10 7.11
CA THR A 31 -17.60 -15.62 6.20
C THR A 31 -17.08 -15.47 4.77
N GLN A 32 -15.90 -14.88 4.58
CA GLN A 32 -15.30 -14.78 3.25
C GLN A 32 -15.04 -16.15 2.63
N ARG A 33 -14.55 -17.13 3.39
CA ARG A 33 -14.34 -18.49 2.90
C ARG A 33 -15.64 -19.23 2.59
N GLU A 34 -16.69 -18.99 3.36
CA GLU A 34 -18.02 -19.56 3.14
C GLU A 34 -18.65 -19.04 1.83
N PHE A 35 -18.66 -17.71 1.65
CA PHE A 35 -19.36 -17.09 0.52
C PHE A 35 -18.50 -16.88 -0.73
N ALA A 36 -17.17 -16.94 -0.61
CA ALA A 36 -16.23 -16.77 -1.71
C ALA A 36 -15.02 -17.72 -1.61
N PRO A 37 -15.23 -19.05 -1.56
CA PRO A 37 -14.17 -20.03 -1.23
C PRO A 37 -13.00 -20.04 -2.20
N GLY A 38 -13.22 -19.65 -3.46
CA GLY A 38 -12.16 -19.60 -4.50
C GLY A 38 -11.46 -18.23 -4.65
N ARG A 39 -11.71 -17.29 -3.76
CA ARG A 39 -11.11 -15.95 -3.87
C ARG A 39 -9.93 -15.78 -2.91
N LEU A 40 -8.92 -15.03 -3.39
CA LEU A 40 -7.81 -14.61 -2.53
C LEU A 40 -8.30 -13.57 -1.52
N VAL A 41 -7.87 -13.74 -0.27
CA VAL A 41 -8.20 -12.86 0.85
C VAL A 41 -6.94 -12.13 1.28
N PHE A 42 -6.96 -10.80 1.26
CA PHE A 42 -5.80 -9.96 1.62
C PHE A 42 -5.90 -9.36 3.03
N GLY A 43 -7.03 -9.55 3.69
CA GLY A 43 -7.29 -9.00 5.02
C GLY A 43 -7.39 -7.47 5.02
N GLU A 44 -6.98 -6.88 6.14
CA GLU A 44 -6.96 -5.44 6.32
C GLU A 44 -5.73 -4.81 5.65
N ARG A 45 -5.91 -3.59 5.13
CA ARG A 45 -4.82 -2.80 4.56
C ARG A 45 -4.05 -2.07 5.66
N PHE A 46 -2.80 -2.44 5.85
CA PHE A 46 -1.92 -1.77 6.81
C PHE A 46 -1.13 -0.64 6.13
N GLY A 47 -1.13 0.54 6.76
CA GLY A 47 -0.25 1.63 6.34
C GLY A 47 1.18 1.38 6.80
N LEU A 48 2.16 1.55 5.91
CA LEU A 48 3.57 1.51 6.24
C LEU A 48 4.11 2.95 6.35
N SER A 49 4.53 3.37 7.53
CA SER A 49 5.11 4.68 7.74
C SER A 49 6.59 4.57 8.09
N ILE A 50 7.43 5.29 7.33
CA ILE A 50 8.88 5.38 7.60
C ILE A 50 9.18 6.34 8.75
N GLN A 51 8.30 7.30 9.02
CA GLN A 51 8.57 8.43 9.94
C GLN A 51 7.64 8.49 11.15
N SER A 52 6.59 7.70 11.17
CA SER A 52 5.66 7.70 12.30
C SER A 52 6.18 6.81 13.42
N LYS A 53 6.13 7.31 14.65
CA LYS A 53 6.25 6.48 15.85
C LYS A 53 5.13 5.43 15.95
N PHE A 54 4.09 5.59 15.15
CA PHE A 54 3.01 4.64 14.98
C PHE A 54 3.39 3.69 13.83
N ASN A 55 4.09 2.61 14.16
CA ASN A 55 4.05 1.43 13.32
C ASN A 55 2.60 0.99 13.25
N THR A 56 1.98 1.22 12.11
CA THR A 56 0.56 0.93 11.90
C THR A 56 0.27 -0.56 11.77
N ILE A 57 1.32 -1.39 11.76
CA ILE A 57 1.18 -2.84 11.85
C ILE A 57 1.44 -3.25 13.29
N VAL A 58 0.37 -3.39 14.03
CA VAL A 58 0.41 -3.90 15.41
C VAL A 58 0.58 -5.42 15.33
N PRO A 59 1.67 -5.99 15.92
CA PRO A 59 1.96 -7.42 15.82
C PRO A 59 0.80 -8.31 16.28
N GLU A 60 0.12 -7.93 17.34
CA GLU A 60 -1.01 -8.65 17.93
C GLU A 60 -2.18 -8.78 16.95
N VAL A 61 -2.45 -7.72 16.16
CA VAL A 61 -3.50 -7.73 15.15
C VAL A 61 -3.07 -8.56 13.94
N LEU A 62 -1.82 -8.38 13.49
CA LEU A 62 -1.27 -9.11 12.36
C LEU A 62 -1.29 -10.62 12.60
N GLU A 63 -0.84 -11.06 13.75
CA GLU A 63 -0.76 -12.48 14.11
C GLU A 63 -2.14 -13.15 14.11
N GLU A 64 -3.16 -12.48 14.61
CA GLU A 64 -4.53 -13.02 14.61
C GLU A 64 -5.18 -13.01 13.21
N MET A 65 -4.71 -12.16 12.30
CA MET A 65 -5.17 -12.12 10.90
C MET A 65 -4.58 -13.25 10.05
N LEU A 66 -3.31 -13.61 10.28
CA LEU A 66 -2.55 -14.51 9.40
C LEU A 66 -3.25 -15.83 9.01
N PRO A 67 -3.99 -16.51 9.90
CA PRO A 67 -4.68 -17.75 9.56
C PRO A 67 -5.77 -17.59 8.50
N TYR A 68 -6.28 -16.40 8.33
CA TYR A 68 -7.46 -16.12 7.49
C TYR A 68 -7.13 -15.48 6.14
N VAL A 69 -5.88 -15.10 5.89
CA VAL A 69 -5.47 -14.38 4.68
C VAL A 69 -4.49 -15.17 3.83
N ASP A 70 -4.53 -14.92 2.52
CA ASP A 70 -3.60 -15.51 1.56
C ASP A 70 -2.37 -14.63 1.34
N ALA A 71 -2.54 -13.31 1.44
CA ALA A 71 -1.47 -12.32 1.33
C ALA A 71 -1.77 -11.11 2.25
N ILE A 72 -0.81 -10.19 2.38
CA ILE A 72 -0.92 -9.01 3.23
C ILE A 72 -1.01 -7.77 2.36
N ALA A 73 -2.05 -6.96 2.57
CA ALA A 73 -2.22 -5.68 1.90
C ALA A 73 -1.47 -4.57 2.65
N ILE A 74 -0.55 -3.91 1.97
CA ILE A 74 0.27 -2.82 2.52
C ILE A 74 0.04 -1.55 1.72
N GLN A 75 -0.26 -0.45 2.41
CA GLN A 75 -0.16 0.88 1.84
C GLN A 75 1.25 1.40 2.09
N PRO A 76 2.09 1.52 1.05
CA PRO A 76 3.45 2.01 1.22
C PRO A 76 3.45 3.51 1.48
N PRO A 77 4.52 4.06 2.07
CA PRO A 77 4.67 5.50 2.20
C PRO A 77 4.78 6.13 0.81
N PHE A 78 4.18 7.33 0.66
CA PHE A 78 4.19 8.08 -0.61
C PHE A 78 5.54 8.74 -0.95
N ARG A 79 6.62 8.42 -0.25
CA ARG A 79 7.96 8.99 -0.44
C ARG A 79 9.04 8.03 0.01
N GLY A 80 10.25 8.27 -0.45
CA GLY A 80 11.43 7.51 0.00
C GLY A 80 11.74 6.25 -0.80
N GLY A 81 11.12 6.08 -1.96
CA GLY A 81 11.37 4.92 -2.81
C GLY A 81 10.74 3.63 -2.31
N PHE A 82 11.13 2.50 -2.88
CA PHE A 82 10.61 1.19 -2.52
C PHE A 82 11.12 0.76 -1.13
N PRO A 83 10.25 0.49 -0.15
CA PRO A 83 10.63 0.24 1.23
C PRO A 83 11.06 -1.22 1.46
N LYS A 84 12.05 -1.68 0.71
CA LYS A 84 12.48 -3.08 0.67
C LYS A 84 12.76 -3.66 2.06
N LYS A 85 13.52 -2.93 2.90
CA LYS A 85 13.89 -3.41 4.23
C LYS A 85 12.68 -3.70 5.13
N GLN A 86 11.67 -2.84 5.09
CA GLN A 86 10.45 -3.01 5.88
C GLN A 86 9.61 -4.17 5.34
N LEU A 87 9.49 -4.28 4.01
CA LEU A 87 8.75 -5.36 3.37
C LEU A 87 9.43 -6.70 3.58
N ASP A 88 10.76 -6.77 3.48
CA ASP A 88 11.55 -7.97 3.82
C ASP A 88 11.26 -8.43 5.27
N ALA A 89 11.23 -7.47 6.22
CA ALA A 89 10.96 -7.80 7.61
C ALA A 89 9.54 -8.36 7.82
N ILE A 90 8.53 -7.78 7.14
CA ILE A 90 7.15 -8.27 7.19
C ILE A 90 7.08 -9.67 6.57
N TYR A 91 7.65 -9.86 5.38
CA TYR A 91 7.66 -11.16 4.72
C TYR A 91 8.37 -12.22 5.54
N ASN A 92 9.54 -11.90 6.10
CA ASN A 92 10.30 -12.84 6.93
C ASN A 92 9.54 -13.26 8.19
N LYS A 93 8.76 -12.35 8.78
CA LYS A 93 7.91 -12.66 9.94
C LYS A 93 6.68 -13.48 9.57
N THR A 94 6.03 -13.15 8.47
CA THR A 94 4.68 -13.66 8.15
C THR A 94 4.68 -14.82 7.17
N LYS A 95 5.71 -14.91 6.32
CA LYS A 95 5.81 -15.83 5.17
C LYS A 95 4.64 -15.73 4.20
N LYS A 96 3.88 -14.63 4.25
CA LYS A 96 2.79 -14.34 3.33
C LYS A 96 3.26 -13.39 2.24
N PRO A 97 2.85 -13.59 0.99
CA PRO A 97 3.07 -12.62 -0.08
C PRO A 97 2.48 -11.26 0.28
N ILE A 98 2.98 -10.21 -0.36
CA ILE A 98 2.56 -8.83 -0.09
C ILE A 98 1.97 -8.21 -1.35
N ILE A 99 0.85 -7.53 -1.22
CA ILE A 99 0.26 -6.69 -2.24
C ILE A 99 0.36 -5.22 -1.81
N LEU A 100 0.89 -4.36 -2.69
CA LEU A 100 1.03 -2.94 -2.40
C LEU A 100 -0.19 -2.19 -2.93
N CYS A 101 -0.96 -1.62 -2.01
CA CYS A 101 -2.21 -0.92 -2.29
C CYS A 101 -2.05 0.58 -2.09
N ASP A 102 -2.87 1.39 -2.78
CA ASP A 102 -2.86 2.85 -2.63
C ASP A 102 -1.49 3.49 -2.84
N PHE A 103 -0.70 2.95 -3.75
CA PHE A 103 0.56 3.54 -4.16
C PHE A 103 0.32 4.66 -5.17
N ALA A 104 1.05 5.75 -5.06
CA ALA A 104 1.10 6.80 -6.06
C ALA A 104 2.42 7.58 -5.95
N VAL A 105 2.86 8.14 -7.06
CA VAL A 105 3.92 9.14 -7.08
C VAL A 105 3.27 10.49 -7.38
N ARG A 106 3.44 11.42 -6.46
CA ARG A 106 2.86 12.75 -6.57
C ARG A 106 3.81 13.71 -7.24
N PHE A 107 3.27 14.70 -7.95
CA PHE A 107 4.04 15.72 -8.64
C PHE A 107 3.34 17.09 -8.60
N LYS A 108 4.13 18.14 -8.82
CA LYS A 108 3.66 19.53 -8.72
C LYS A 108 3.04 20.02 -10.03
N ASP A 109 3.69 19.74 -11.14
CA ASP A 109 3.30 20.19 -12.47
C ASP A 109 3.09 21.73 -12.54
N GLY A 110 4.05 22.46 -11.95
CA GLY A 110 4.02 23.92 -11.88
C GLY A 110 3.37 24.54 -10.64
N ASP A 111 2.66 23.76 -9.81
CA ASP A 111 2.10 24.27 -8.56
C ASP A 111 3.18 24.49 -7.49
N LYS A 112 3.24 25.72 -6.96
CA LYS A 112 4.28 26.14 -6.03
C LYS A 112 4.00 25.83 -4.56
N ASP A 113 2.77 25.48 -4.21
CA ASP A 113 2.29 25.55 -2.82
C ASP A 113 2.08 24.18 -2.17
N ILE A 114 3.08 23.30 -2.28
CA ILE A 114 2.97 21.93 -1.76
C ILE A 114 3.79 21.77 -0.48
N ARG A 115 3.11 21.74 0.65
CA ARG A 115 3.74 21.81 1.97
C ARG A 115 4.12 20.48 2.60
N SER A 116 3.43 19.37 2.31
CA SER A 116 3.50 18.20 3.19
C SER A 116 4.22 16.97 2.63
N TRP A 117 4.37 16.86 1.34
CA TRP A 117 4.90 15.67 0.68
C TRP A 117 5.99 16.12 -0.29
N LYS A 118 7.13 15.49 -0.34
CA LYS A 118 8.14 15.81 -1.35
C LYS A 118 7.68 15.29 -2.73
N PRO A 119 6.82 16.02 -3.46
CA PRO A 119 6.36 15.59 -4.77
C PRO A 119 7.49 15.80 -5.78
N GLU A 120 7.45 15.01 -6.84
CA GLU A 120 8.28 15.23 -8.01
C GLU A 120 7.92 16.56 -8.71
N GLU A 121 8.81 17.10 -9.52
CA GLU A 121 8.56 18.39 -10.18
C GLU A 121 7.43 18.30 -11.20
N ASP A 122 7.44 17.24 -12.00
CA ASP A 122 6.49 17.05 -13.10
C ASP A 122 6.15 15.57 -13.30
N SER A 123 5.26 15.29 -14.25
CA SER A 123 4.85 13.92 -14.60
C SER A 123 5.97 13.06 -15.19
N ILE A 124 7.05 13.68 -15.74
CA ILE A 124 8.20 12.95 -16.28
C ILE A 124 9.06 12.43 -15.12
N ALA A 125 9.36 13.28 -14.14
CA ALA A 125 10.08 12.89 -12.93
C ALA A 125 9.28 11.85 -12.14
N ALA A 126 7.95 12.05 -12.01
CA ALA A 126 7.06 11.07 -11.40
C ALA A 126 7.07 9.73 -12.14
N GLY A 127 7.11 9.74 -13.46
CA GLY A 127 7.22 8.53 -14.28
C GLY A 127 8.52 7.77 -14.04
N LYS A 128 9.65 8.46 -13.86
CA LYS A 128 10.93 7.82 -13.49
C LYS A 128 10.86 7.19 -12.10
N ALA A 129 10.38 7.94 -11.10
CA ALA A 129 10.24 7.44 -9.74
C ALA A 129 9.29 6.24 -9.66
N TYR A 130 8.17 6.29 -10.40
CA TYR A 130 7.26 5.16 -10.56
C TYR A 130 7.97 3.93 -11.14
N ALA A 131 8.73 4.11 -12.23
CA ALA A 131 9.42 3.02 -12.90
C ALA A 131 10.43 2.34 -11.97
N GLU A 132 11.22 3.10 -11.23
CA GLU A 132 12.20 2.60 -10.26
C GLU A 132 11.51 1.82 -9.13
N TYR A 133 10.42 2.37 -8.60
CA TYR A 133 9.65 1.75 -7.53
C TYR A 133 9.06 0.41 -7.98
N VAL A 134 8.32 0.39 -9.08
CA VAL A 134 7.66 -0.82 -9.58
C VAL A 134 8.67 -1.86 -10.04
N LYS A 135 9.79 -1.45 -10.64
CA LYS A 135 10.88 -2.37 -10.97
C LYS A 135 11.45 -3.05 -9.73
N SER A 136 11.61 -2.31 -8.63
CA SER A 136 12.06 -2.87 -7.35
C SER A 136 11.03 -3.85 -6.77
N ALA A 137 9.74 -3.55 -6.92
CA ALA A 137 8.66 -4.45 -6.53
C ALA A 137 8.66 -5.74 -7.34
N LEU A 138 8.77 -5.65 -8.66
CA LEU A 138 8.85 -6.81 -9.58
C LEU A 138 10.04 -7.73 -9.31
N ASN A 139 11.15 -7.16 -8.83
CA ASN A 139 12.35 -7.93 -8.45
C ASN A 139 12.26 -8.51 -7.02
N SER A 140 11.14 -8.34 -6.32
CA SER A 140 10.92 -8.89 -4.98
C SER A 140 9.96 -10.07 -5.09
N SER A 141 10.47 -11.30 -4.92
CA SER A 141 9.73 -12.55 -5.15
C SER A 141 8.44 -12.72 -4.32
N TYR A 142 8.29 -11.95 -3.27
CA TYR A 142 7.11 -11.98 -2.39
C TYR A 142 6.09 -10.86 -2.68
N VAL A 143 6.37 -9.95 -3.62
CA VAL A 143 5.43 -8.88 -3.99
C VAL A 143 4.56 -9.33 -5.15
N LEU A 144 3.25 -9.44 -4.92
CA LEU A 144 2.27 -9.87 -5.93
C LEU A 144 1.93 -8.79 -6.95
N GLY A 145 1.98 -7.53 -6.54
CA GLY A 145 1.63 -6.40 -7.40
C GLY A 145 1.60 -5.07 -6.68
N VAL A 146 1.44 -4.02 -7.49
CA VAL A 146 1.35 -2.63 -7.03
C VAL A 146 0.10 -2.00 -7.65
N PHE A 147 -0.79 -1.48 -6.79
CA PHE A 147 -2.05 -0.88 -7.21
C PHE A 147 -1.99 0.64 -7.04
N TRP A 148 -2.20 1.33 -8.15
CA TRP A 148 -2.19 2.78 -8.19
C TRP A 148 -3.45 3.38 -7.56
N CYS A 149 -3.26 4.44 -6.78
CA CYS A 149 -4.33 5.21 -6.16
C CYS A 149 -4.72 6.39 -7.05
N ASN A 150 -6.01 6.53 -7.33
CA ASN A 150 -6.58 7.61 -8.10
C ASN A 150 -5.93 7.83 -9.48
N PRO A 151 -6.31 7.03 -10.50
CA PRO A 151 -5.75 7.15 -11.84
C PRO A 151 -6.14 8.46 -12.56
N VAL A 152 -7.18 9.14 -12.12
CA VAL A 152 -7.66 10.41 -12.68
C VAL A 152 -7.64 11.47 -11.59
N ASP A 153 -7.03 12.62 -11.87
CA ASP A 153 -7.03 13.75 -10.95
C ASP A 153 -8.34 14.53 -11.01
N THR A 154 -8.73 15.13 -9.89
CA THR A 154 -9.77 16.18 -9.87
C THR A 154 -9.20 17.50 -10.36
N SER A 155 -10.06 18.48 -10.68
CA SER A 155 -9.65 19.82 -11.13
C SER A 155 -8.71 20.54 -10.13
N LYS A 156 -8.83 20.22 -8.84
CA LYS A 156 -7.99 20.77 -7.77
C LYS A 156 -6.80 19.87 -7.39
N GLY A 157 -6.58 18.76 -8.12
CA GLY A 157 -5.63 17.74 -7.73
C GLY A 157 -6.13 16.89 -6.56
N PHE A 158 -5.21 16.28 -5.80
CA PHE A 158 -5.55 15.44 -4.66
C PHE A 158 -5.49 16.24 -3.36
N GLY A 159 -6.64 16.33 -2.68
CA GLY A 159 -6.77 17.07 -1.41
C GLY A 159 -6.73 18.58 -1.59
N LYS A 160 -6.59 19.29 -0.45
CA LYS A 160 -6.51 20.77 -0.41
C LYS A 160 -5.20 21.33 -0.98
N GLU A 161 -4.24 20.47 -1.24
CA GLU A 161 -2.86 20.81 -1.57
C GLU A 161 -2.60 20.87 -3.08
N GLY A 162 -3.60 20.54 -3.90
CA GLY A 162 -3.48 20.60 -5.36
C GLY A 162 -2.48 19.61 -5.97
N VAL A 163 -2.00 18.62 -5.19
CA VAL A 163 -1.03 17.63 -5.67
C VAL A 163 -1.65 16.71 -6.69
N LYS A 164 -0.96 16.53 -7.80
CA LYS A 164 -1.37 15.63 -8.88
C LYS A 164 -0.71 14.26 -8.68
N GLN A 165 -1.45 13.22 -9.03
CA GLN A 165 -0.94 11.85 -9.00
C GLN A 165 -1.56 10.95 -10.08
N GLY A 166 -2.59 11.44 -10.80
CA GLY A 166 -3.29 10.68 -11.81
C GLY A 166 -2.45 10.42 -13.06
N PHE A 167 -2.71 9.31 -13.72
CA PHE A 167 -2.26 9.07 -15.11
C PHE A 167 -2.95 10.00 -16.08
N PHE A 168 -4.13 10.47 -15.68
CA PHE A 168 -4.94 11.42 -16.45
C PHE A 168 -5.22 12.66 -15.61
N GLY A 169 -5.24 13.81 -16.27
CA GLY A 169 -5.78 15.05 -15.73
C GLY A 169 -7.30 15.02 -15.64
N PRO A 170 -7.94 16.09 -15.10
CA PRO A 170 -9.39 16.17 -14.90
C PRO A 170 -10.20 15.98 -16.19
N GLU A 171 -9.67 16.45 -17.31
CA GLU A 171 -10.28 16.34 -18.65
C GLU A 171 -9.86 15.05 -19.37
N LEU A 172 -9.42 14.03 -18.64
CA LEU A 172 -8.87 12.78 -19.17
C LEU A 172 -7.65 12.97 -20.09
N THR A 173 -6.96 14.11 -19.97
CA THR A 173 -5.71 14.37 -20.69
C THR A 173 -4.59 13.49 -20.13
N GLU A 174 -3.90 12.78 -21.02
CA GLU A 174 -2.81 11.89 -20.62
C GLU A 174 -1.62 12.64 -20.00
N ARG A 175 -1.08 12.08 -18.94
CA ARG A 175 0.21 12.48 -18.36
C ARG A 175 1.32 11.69 -19.06
N ALA A 176 1.84 12.26 -20.15
CA ALA A 176 2.75 11.57 -21.06
C ALA A 176 3.96 10.91 -20.37
N GLY A 177 4.51 11.53 -19.31
CA GLY A 177 5.62 10.99 -18.53
C GLY A 177 5.26 9.68 -17.84
N LEU A 178 4.10 9.62 -17.16
CA LEU A 178 3.60 8.42 -16.49
C LEU A 178 3.24 7.33 -17.50
N HIS A 179 2.53 7.67 -18.57
CA HIS A 179 2.16 6.70 -19.62
C HIS A 179 3.38 6.05 -20.27
N LYS A 180 4.41 6.85 -20.58
CA LYS A 180 5.67 6.34 -21.14
C LYS A 180 6.36 5.37 -20.17
N ALA A 181 6.36 5.68 -18.88
CA ALA A 181 6.93 4.82 -17.85
C ALA A 181 6.21 3.48 -17.75
N VAL A 182 4.85 3.50 -17.72
CA VAL A 182 4.03 2.27 -17.68
C VAL A 182 4.26 1.39 -18.90
N LYS A 183 4.27 1.96 -20.11
CA LYS A 183 4.55 1.21 -21.35
C LYS A 183 5.91 0.52 -21.29
N LYS A 184 6.94 1.23 -20.82
CA LYS A 184 8.29 0.68 -20.67
C LYS A 184 8.36 -0.43 -19.62
N LEU A 185 7.63 -0.28 -18.50
CA LEU A 185 7.57 -1.29 -17.44
C LEU A 185 6.83 -2.55 -17.88
N ASN A 186 5.74 -2.42 -18.62
CA ASN A 186 5.02 -3.57 -19.13
C ASN A 186 5.92 -4.39 -20.07
N ALA A 187 6.67 -3.74 -20.97
CA ALA A 187 7.65 -4.43 -21.79
C ALA A 187 8.75 -5.11 -20.96
N TYR A 188 9.22 -4.48 -19.87
CA TYR A 188 10.19 -5.10 -18.96
C TYR A 188 9.61 -6.30 -18.22
N ARG A 189 8.38 -6.19 -17.69
CA ARG A 189 7.68 -7.29 -17.01
C ARG A 189 7.61 -8.54 -17.89
N ASP A 190 7.32 -8.36 -19.17
CA ASP A 190 7.18 -9.47 -20.11
C ASP A 190 8.53 -10.17 -20.40
N THR A 191 9.66 -9.59 -20.00
CA THR A 191 10.99 -10.21 -20.06
C THR A 191 11.39 -10.96 -18.78
N ILE A 192 10.64 -10.78 -17.69
CA ILE A 192 10.92 -11.48 -16.43
C ILE A 192 10.34 -12.89 -16.53
N THR A 193 11.21 -13.89 -16.43
CA THR A 193 10.76 -15.30 -16.39
C THR A 193 9.89 -15.54 -15.16
N PRO A 194 8.69 -16.12 -15.30
CA PRO A 194 7.89 -16.52 -14.16
C PRO A 194 8.70 -17.43 -13.24
N ILE A 195 8.61 -17.20 -11.93
CA ILE A 195 9.17 -18.13 -10.94
C ILE A 195 8.26 -19.36 -10.99
N THR A 196 8.76 -20.45 -11.58
CA THR A 196 8.10 -21.76 -11.61
C THR A 196 8.16 -22.41 -10.25
#